data_b53468c34d41e2a9039b49fa92f181be
#
_entry.id   b53468c34d41e2a9039b49fa92f181be
#
_cell.length_a   1.000
_cell.length_b   1.000
_cell.length_c   1.000
_cell.angle_alpha   90.00
_cell.angle_beta   90.00
_cell.angle_gamma   90.00
#
_symmetry.space_group_name_H-M   'P 1'
#
loop_
_entity.id
_entity.type
_entity.pdbx_description
1 polymer ?
#
loop_
_entity_poly.entity_id
_entity_poly.type
_entity_poly.pdbx_seq_one_letter_code
_entity_poly.pdbx_strand_id
1 'polypeptide(L)'
;SKTVALGYYNDLVRTKRVFIQNPLNNKYLDIVYKTGDLGYYHNGELYFAGRRDFQVKYMGHRIELEEIDKNITNMANVIRSTTIFIPDKEKLVCFYVGSIDRKELYTNLKKELPIFMVPTKYYKLDNMPLNKNGKVDRKELKRLYVANL
;
A
#
# COMPACT_ATOMS: atom_id res chain seq x y z
N SER A 1 -26.78 1.14 -5.36
CA SER A 1 -26.97 -0.29 -5.02
C SER A 1 -27.61 -0.42 -3.64
N LYS A 2 -28.62 -1.28 -3.48
CA LYS A 2 -29.27 -1.55 -2.17
C LYS A 2 -28.33 -2.21 -1.14
N THR A 3 -27.13 -2.59 -1.52
CA THR A 3 -26.13 -3.31 -0.72
C THR A 3 -24.97 -2.43 -0.22
N VAL A 4 -24.98 -1.13 -0.57
CA VAL A 4 -23.93 -0.21 -0.10
C VAL A 4 -24.25 0.21 1.32
N ALA A 5 -23.27 0.10 2.22
CA ALA A 5 -23.39 0.54 3.61
C ALA A 5 -23.56 2.06 3.72
N LEU A 6 -24.04 2.54 4.86
CA LEU A 6 -24.22 3.98 5.10
C LEU A 6 -22.89 4.71 5.36
N GLY A 7 -21.84 3.99 5.74
CA GLY A 7 -20.53 4.55 6.05
C GLY A 7 -19.76 3.74 7.09
N TYR A 8 -18.65 4.29 7.55
CA TYR A 8 -17.89 3.75 8.67
C TYR A 8 -18.45 4.26 10.01
N TYR A 9 -18.53 3.38 10.98
CA TYR A 9 -18.98 3.75 12.31
C TYR A 9 -18.01 4.77 12.94
N ASN A 10 -18.57 5.86 13.43
CA ASN A 10 -17.85 6.96 14.10
C ASN A 10 -16.64 7.55 13.31
N ASP A 11 -16.61 7.41 11.97
CA ASP A 11 -15.57 7.97 11.11
C ASP A 11 -16.19 8.65 9.88
N LEU A 12 -16.66 9.88 10.10
CA LEU A 12 -17.27 10.70 9.06
C LEU A 12 -16.26 11.14 7.99
N VAL A 13 -14.99 11.34 8.35
CA VAL A 13 -13.93 11.77 7.42
C VAL A 13 -13.69 10.67 6.39
N ARG A 14 -13.48 9.46 6.85
CA ARG A 14 -13.28 8.29 5.99
C ARG A 14 -14.55 7.98 5.19
N THR A 15 -15.71 8.09 5.81
CA THR A 15 -17.00 7.88 5.13
C THR A 15 -17.15 8.79 3.94
N LYS A 16 -17.04 10.12 4.10
CA LYS A 16 -17.16 11.10 3.02
C LYS A 16 -16.12 10.93 1.90
N ARG A 17 -14.96 10.37 2.21
CA ARG A 17 -13.88 10.13 1.24
C ARG A 17 -14.22 9.00 0.27
N VAL A 18 -14.93 7.96 0.72
CA VAL A 18 -15.13 6.74 -0.08
C VAL A 18 -16.58 6.43 -0.42
N PHE A 19 -17.55 6.89 0.39
CA PHE A 19 -18.98 6.84 0.07
C PHE A 19 -19.37 8.19 -0.54
N ILE A 20 -19.52 8.22 -1.84
CA ILE A 20 -19.75 9.44 -2.59
C ILE A 20 -21.01 9.33 -3.46
N GLN A 21 -21.55 10.47 -3.86
CA GLN A 21 -22.55 10.50 -4.92
C GLN A 21 -21.97 9.85 -6.18
N ASN A 22 -22.75 8.98 -6.83
CA ASN A 22 -22.39 8.39 -8.13
C ASN A 22 -22.13 9.51 -9.17
N PRO A 23 -20.89 9.65 -9.70
CA PRO A 23 -20.56 10.72 -10.64
C PRO A 23 -21.28 10.55 -11.99
N LEU A 24 -21.82 9.37 -12.28
CA LEU A 24 -22.57 9.11 -13.51
C LEU A 24 -24.08 9.36 -13.35
N ASN A 25 -24.54 9.72 -12.16
CA ASN A 25 -25.94 9.97 -11.86
C ASN A 25 -26.11 11.28 -11.09
N ASN A 26 -26.75 12.25 -11.70
CA ASN A 26 -27.05 13.56 -11.08
C ASN A 26 -28.55 13.81 -10.85
N LYS A 27 -29.40 12.82 -11.12
CA LYS A 27 -30.86 12.98 -11.05
C LYS A 27 -31.44 12.69 -9.67
N TYR A 28 -30.80 11.82 -8.90
CA TYR A 28 -31.22 11.43 -7.55
C TYR A 28 -30.03 10.99 -6.71
N LEU A 29 -30.23 10.89 -5.41
CA LEU A 29 -29.21 10.45 -4.47
C LEU A 29 -28.87 8.96 -4.74
N ASP A 30 -27.66 8.72 -5.22
CA ASP A 30 -27.15 7.38 -5.54
C ASP A 30 -25.72 7.25 -4.98
N ILE A 31 -25.63 6.73 -3.78
CA ILE A 31 -24.34 6.59 -3.10
C ILE A 31 -23.61 5.35 -3.59
N VAL A 32 -22.36 5.54 -3.99
CA VAL A 32 -21.44 4.47 -4.38
C VAL A 32 -20.22 4.44 -3.47
N TYR A 33 -19.66 3.25 -3.31
CA TYR A 33 -18.43 3.03 -2.55
C TYR A 33 -17.24 2.95 -3.50
N LYS A 34 -16.22 3.80 -3.28
CA LYS A 34 -14.94 3.72 -3.98
C LYS A 34 -14.11 2.59 -3.42
N THR A 35 -13.99 1.50 -4.15
CA THR A 35 -13.23 0.31 -3.71
C THR A 35 -11.73 0.55 -3.65
N GLY A 36 -11.22 1.51 -4.42
CA GLY A 36 -9.78 1.74 -4.62
C GLY A 36 -9.19 0.85 -5.72
N ASP A 37 -9.99 -0.02 -6.31
CA ASP A 37 -9.56 -0.82 -7.46
C ASP A 37 -9.49 0.04 -8.72
N LEU A 38 -8.51 -0.23 -9.56
CA LEU A 38 -8.32 0.35 -10.88
C LEU A 38 -8.72 -0.67 -11.92
N GLY A 39 -9.49 -0.24 -12.91
CA GLY A 39 -9.88 -1.05 -14.04
C GLY A 39 -9.74 -0.30 -15.36
N TYR A 40 -9.68 -1.03 -16.44
CA TYR A 40 -9.74 -0.48 -17.80
C TYR A 40 -10.66 -1.33 -18.66
N TYR A 41 -11.25 -0.70 -19.66
CA TYR A 41 -12.06 -1.40 -20.66
C TYR A 41 -11.19 -1.84 -21.84
N HIS A 42 -11.35 -3.07 -22.27
CA HIS A 42 -10.76 -3.60 -23.50
C HIS A 42 -11.80 -4.49 -24.19
N ASN A 43 -12.10 -4.24 -25.46
CA ASN A 43 -13.11 -4.94 -26.24
C ASN A 43 -14.50 -5.02 -25.56
N GLY A 44 -14.90 -3.99 -24.82
CA GLY A 44 -16.18 -3.93 -24.11
C GLY A 44 -16.23 -4.66 -22.76
N GLU A 45 -15.15 -5.31 -22.35
CA GLU A 45 -15.01 -5.99 -21.06
C GLU A 45 -14.17 -5.17 -20.07
N LEU A 46 -14.49 -5.30 -18.78
CA LEU A 46 -13.76 -4.60 -17.70
C LEU A 46 -12.65 -5.50 -17.15
N TYR A 47 -11.42 -5.03 -17.26
CA TYR A 47 -10.23 -5.70 -16.73
C TYR A 47 -9.71 -5.01 -15.48
N PHE A 48 -9.28 -5.82 -14.50
CA PHE A 48 -8.63 -5.32 -13.29
C PHE A 48 -7.19 -4.90 -13.58
N ALA A 49 -6.83 -3.67 -13.19
CA ALA A 49 -5.50 -3.08 -13.41
C ALA A 49 -4.66 -2.93 -12.12
N GLY A 50 -5.21 -3.37 -10.99
CA GLY A 50 -4.55 -3.26 -9.69
C GLY A 50 -5.30 -2.37 -8.71
N ARG A 51 -4.59 -1.88 -7.68
CA ARG A 51 -5.15 -1.00 -6.65
C ARG A 51 -4.45 0.35 -6.61
N ARG A 52 -5.23 1.37 -6.26
CA ARG A 52 -4.73 2.75 -6.08
C ARG A 52 -3.95 2.93 -4.77
N ASP A 53 -4.26 2.14 -3.76
CA ASP A 53 -3.85 2.32 -2.36
C ASP A 53 -2.78 1.33 -1.87
N PHE A 54 -2.06 0.68 -2.79
CA PHE A 54 -1.01 -0.30 -2.48
C PHE A 54 -1.41 -1.40 -1.47
N GLN A 55 -2.71 -1.61 -1.27
CA GLN A 55 -3.18 -2.76 -0.48
C GLN A 55 -2.85 -4.06 -1.19
N VAL A 56 -2.44 -5.04 -0.41
CA VAL A 56 -2.14 -6.39 -0.89
C VAL A 56 -2.89 -7.42 -0.05
N LYS A 57 -3.17 -8.57 -0.66
CA LYS A 57 -3.62 -9.75 0.06
C LYS A 57 -2.39 -10.63 0.30
N TYR A 58 -2.02 -10.83 1.56
CA TYR A 58 -0.84 -11.60 1.95
C TYR A 58 -1.17 -12.51 3.13
N MET A 59 -0.89 -13.81 3.00
CA MET A 59 -1.20 -14.84 4.01
C MET A 59 -2.66 -14.78 4.50
N GLY A 60 -3.62 -14.51 3.61
CA GLY A 60 -5.04 -14.37 3.94
C GLY A 60 -5.45 -13.03 4.56
N HIS A 61 -4.50 -12.17 4.90
CA HIS A 61 -4.74 -10.85 5.47
C HIS A 61 -4.73 -9.75 4.41
N ARG A 62 -5.56 -8.72 4.61
CA ARG A 62 -5.55 -7.49 3.81
C ARG A 62 -4.60 -6.50 4.48
N ILE A 63 -3.47 -6.21 3.84
CA ILE A 63 -2.39 -5.39 4.40
C ILE A 63 -2.28 -4.08 3.60
N GLU A 64 -2.20 -2.97 4.30
CA GLU A 64 -1.85 -1.66 3.76
C GLU A 64 -0.33 -1.47 3.87
N LEU A 65 0.39 -1.51 2.74
CA LEU A 65 1.85 -1.38 2.77
C LEU A 65 2.30 -0.03 3.33
N GLU A 66 1.49 1.01 3.17
CA GLU A 66 1.75 2.34 3.73
C GLU A 66 1.73 2.36 5.27
N GLU A 67 0.98 1.47 5.91
CA GLU A 67 0.99 1.33 7.37
C GLU A 67 2.34 0.80 7.84
N ILE A 68 2.90 -0.19 7.15
CA ILE A 68 4.25 -0.70 7.43
C ILE A 68 5.28 0.41 7.22
N ASP A 69 5.21 1.12 6.08
CA ASP A 69 6.12 2.22 5.75
C ASP A 69 6.09 3.31 6.82
N LYS A 70 4.90 3.67 7.31
CA LYS A 70 4.73 4.67 8.37
C LYS A 70 5.39 4.24 9.68
N ASN A 71 5.19 2.99 10.11
CA ASN A 71 5.81 2.46 11.33
C ASN A 71 7.34 2.47 11.22
N ILE A 72 7.90 2.08 10.08
CA ILE A 72 9.34 2.09 9.85
C ILE A 72 9.89 3.52 9.82
N THR A 73 9.23 4.44 9.11
CA THR A 73 9.70 5.83 8.97
C THR A 73 9.64 6.59 10.28
N ASN A 74 8.76 6.21 11.22
CA ASN A 74 8.68 6.81 12.54
C ASN A 74 9.80 6.34 13.50
N MET A 75 10.60 5.33 13.13
CA MET A 75 11.72 4.88 13.95
C MET A 75 12.88 5.85 13.88
N ALA A 76 13.62 5.96 15.00
CA ALA A 76 14.86 6.74 15.05
C ALA A 76 15.86 6.23 13.98
N ASN A 77 16.61 7.15 13.39
CA ASN A 77 17.62 6.84 12.37
C ASN A 77 17.09 6.26 11.04
N VAL A 78 15.79 6.35 10.78
CA VAL A 78 15.20 6.09 9.47
C VAL A 78 14.80 7.42 8.82
N ILE A 79 15.29 7.67 7.62
CA ILE A 79 14.97 8.88 6.84
C ILE A 79 13.73 8.61 5.97
N ARG A 80 13.67 7.44 5.36
CA ARG A 80 12.58 7.03 4.47
C ARG A 80 12.54 5.51 4.36
N SER A 81 11.33 4.97 4.21
CA SER A 81 11.14 3.56 3.91
C SER A 81 10.05 3.33 2.88
N THR A 82 10.08 2.17 2.25
CA THR A 82 9.05 1.72 1.33
C THR A 82 9.04 0.20 1.29
N THR A 83 7.89 -0.36 1.60
CA THR A 83 7.64 -1.80 1.52
C THR A 83 6.96 -2.13 0.20
N ILE A 84 7.46 -3.14 -0.49
CA ILE A 84 6.83 -3.70 -1.69
C ILE A 84 6.41 -5.14 -1.44
N PHE A 85 5.37 -5.57 -2.13
CA PHE A 85 4.95 -6.97 -2.19
C PHE A 85 5.45 -7.61 -3.48
N ILE A 86 6.03 -8.81 -3.38
CA ILE A 86 6.49 -9.62 -4.50
C ILE A 86 5.54 -10.82 -4.62
N PRO A 87 4.56 -10.79 -5.53
CA PRO A 87 3.51 -11.82 -5.61
C PRO A 87 4.07 -13.22 -5.86
N ASP A 88 4.98 -13.36 -6.83
CA ASP A 88 5.54 -14.66 -7.25
C ASP A 88 6.31 -15.39 -6.14
N LYS A 89 6.76 -14.66 -5.13
CA LYS A 89 7.51 -15.19 -3.97
C LYS A 89 6.73 -15.07 -2.67
N GLU A 90 5.53 -14.52 -2.71
CA GLU A 90 4.70 -14.22 -1.54
C GLU A 90 5.51 -13.57 -0.42
N LYS A 91 6.21 -12.44 -0.71
CA LYS A 91 7.09 -11.78 0.25
C LYS A 91 6.85 -10.30 0.35
N LEU A 92 6.89 -9.80 1.59
CA LEU A 92 7.04 -8.38 1.88
C LEU A 92 8.53 -8.04 1.95
N VAL A 93 8.93 -7.03 1.19
CA VAL A 93 10.33 -6.57 1.08
C VAL A 93 10.38 -5.08 1.40
N CYS A 94 11.18 -4.70 2.38
CA CYS A 94 11.38 -3.31 2.78
C CYS A 94 12.69 -2.77 2.21
N PHE A 95 12.61 -1.58 1.60
CA PHE A 95 13.74 -0.74 1.27
C PHE A 95 13.75 0.46 2.20
N TYR A 96 14.91 0.83 2.74
CA TYR A 96 15.02 1.96 3.65
C TYR A 96 16.31 2.75 3.46
N VAL A 97 16.24 4.02 3.80
CA VAL A 97 17.36 4.96 3.88
C VAL A 97 17.49 5.40 5.33
N GLY A 98 18.68 5.34 5.89
CA GLY A 98 18.93 5.69 7.29
C GLY A 98 20.17 5.00 7.83
N SER A 99 20.46 5.23 9.11
CA SER A 99 21.61 4.64 9.81
C SER A 99 21.23 3.48 10.74
N ILE A 100 19.93 3.16 10.88
CA ILE A 100 19.46 2.04 11.71
C ILE A 100 20.01 0.70 11.20
N ASP A 101 20.37 -0.19 12.14
CA ASP A 101 20.74 -1.56 11.81
C ASP A 101 19.51 -2.40 11.45
N ARG A 102 19.70 -3.34 10.53
CA ARG A 102 18.63 -4.23 10.06
C ARG A 102 18.01 -5.06 11.18
N LYS A 103 18.82 -5.56 12.14
CA LYS A 103 18.30 -6.39 13.23
C LYS A 103 17.48 -5.56 14.20
N GLU A 104 17.93 -4.33 14.47
CA GLU A 104 17.21 -3.37 15.30
C GLU A 104 15.87 -3.01 14.67
N LEU A 105 15.86 -2.67 13.37
CA LEU A 105 14.64 -2.38 12.61
C LEU A 105 13.63 -3.54 12.67
N TYR A 106 14.07 -4.77 12.40
CA TYR A 106 13.24 -5.96 12.49
C TYR A 106 12.68 -6.18 13.90
N THR A 107 13.53 -6.04 14.94
CA THR A 107 13.14 -6.26 16.34
C THR A 107 12.09 -5.24 16.79
N ASN A 108 12.24 -3.98 16.39
CA ASN A 108 11.31 -2.92 16.72
C ASN A 108 9.96 -3.11 15.99
N LEU A 109 9.99 -3.46 14.71
CA LEU A 109 8.76 -3.74 13.96
C LEU A 109 7.93 -4.88 14.55
N LYS A 110 8.57 -5.93 15.04
CA LYS A 110 7.87 -7.06 15.69
C LYS A 110 7.14 -6.67 16.97
N LYS A 111 7.49 -5.57 17.61
CA LYS A 111 6.79 -5.07 18.79
C LYS A 111 5.56 -4.25 18.42
N GLU A 112 5.61 -3.58 17.27
CA GLU A 112 4.59 -2.61 16.83
C GLU A 112 3.56 -3.23 15.87
N LEU A 113 3.96 -4.23 15.08
CA LEU A 113 3.12 -4.82 14.04
C LEU A 113 2.88 -6.32 14.22
N PRO A 114 1.73 -6.82 13.80
CA PRO A 114 1.48 -8.25 13.68
C PRO A 114 2.55 -8.92 12.81
N ILE A 115 2.94 -10.13 13.16
CA ILE A 115 4.06 -10.84 12.52
C ILE A 115 3.91 -10.97 10.98
N PHE A 116 2.67 -11.12 10.49
CA PHE A 116 2.39 -11.22 9.06
C PHE A 116 2.58 -9.89 8.31
N MET A 117 2.66 -8.74 9.01
CA MET A 117 2.97 -7.44 8.42
C MET A 117 4.47 -7.11 8.43
N VAL A 118 5.28 -7.89 9.15
CA VAL A 118 6.72 -7.64 9.28
C VAL A 118 7.43 -8.13 8.01
N PRO A 119 8.14 -7.25 7.26
CA PRO A 119 8.86 -7.65 6.06
C PRO A 119 9.89 -8.74 6.33
N THR A 120 10.03 -9.67 5.39
CA THR A 120 10.98 -10.78 5.51
C THR A 120 12.38 -10.46 4.97
N LYS A 121 12.48 -9.40 4.17
CA LYS A 121 13.74 -8.92 3.58
C LYS A 121 13.84 -7.40 3.73
N TYR A 122 15.06 -6.94 3.99
CA TYR A 122 15.38 -5.53 4.16
C TYR A 122 16.59 -5.16 3.33
N TYR A 123 16.49 -4.09 2.56
CA TYR A 123 17.56 -3.54 1.74
C TYR A 123 17.81 -2.09 2.15
N LYS A 124 19.01 -1.82 2.64
CA LYS A 124 19.46 -0.46 2.89
C LYS A 124 19.89 0.17 1.58
N LEU A 125 19.43 1.38 1.33
CA LEU A 125 19.79 2.18 0.17
C LEU A 125 20.45 3.48 0.63
N ASP A 126 21.35 4.01 -0.17
CA ASP A 126 21.90 5.35 0.03
C ASP A 126 20.84 6.41 -0.31
N ASN A 127 20.07 6.19 -1.38
CA ASN A 127 19.00 7.07 -1.79
C ASN A 127 17.78 6.26 -2.26
N MET A 128 16.58 6.73 -1.91
CA MET A 128 15.33 6.14 -2.38
C MET A 128 15.04 6.57 -3.81
N PRO A 129 14.85 5.63 -4.77
CA PRO A 129 14.52 5.99 -6.15
C PRO A 129 13.17 6.71 -6.21
N LEU A 130 13.15 7.84 -6.91
CA LEU A 130 11.96 8.66 -7.10
C LEU A 130 11.57 8.68 -8.58
N ASN A 131 10.27 8.67 -8.84
CA ASN A 131 9.72 8.89 -10.18
C ASN A 131 9.77 10.38 -10.57
N LYS A 132 9.38 10.70 -11.81
CA LYS A 132 9.33 12.07 -12.35
C LYS A 132 8.49 13.05 -11.53
N ASN A 133 7.58 12.56 -10.71
CA ASN A 133 6.69 13.35 -9.84
C ASN A 133 7.21 13.45 -8.40
N GLY A 134 8.46 13.06 -8.11
CA GLY A 134 9.05 13.10 -6.77
C GLY A 134 8.52 12.04 -5.79
N LYS A 135 7.69 11.10 -6.26
CA LYS A 135 7.20 9.97 -5.45
C LYS A 135 8.12 8.77 -5.59
N VAL A 136 8.17 7.91 -4.56
CA VAL A 136 8.96 6.67 -4.60
C VAL A 136 8.59 5.83 -5.81
N ASP A 137 9.61 5.43 -6.57
CA ASP A 137 9.46 4.56 -7.74
C ASP A 137 9.47 3.08 -7.31
N ARG A 138 8.29 2.57 -7.00
CA ARG A 138 8.11 1.16 -6.61
C ARG A 138 8.42 0.17 -7.74
N LYS A 139 8.37 0.61 -9.02
CA LYS A 139 8.76 -0.25 -10.16
C LYS A 139 10.26 -0.44 -10.17
N GLU A 140 11.00 0.63 -9.95
CA GLU A 140 12.45 0.58 -9.84
C GLU A 140 12.89 -0.27 -8.64
N LEU A 141 12.24 -0.13 -7.48
CA LEU A 141 12.52 -0.98 -6.31
C LEU A 141 12.29 -2.47 -6.60
N LYS A 142 11.25 -2.82 -7.36
CA LYS A 142 11.04 -4.22 -7.81
C LYS A 142 12.16 -4.69 -8.72
N ARG A 143 12.61 -3.84 -9.64
CA ARG A 143 13.74 -4.14 -10.54
C ARG A 143 15.04 -4.38 -9.76
N LEU A 144 15.33 -3.51 -8.79
CA LEU A 144 16.49 -3.67 -7.91
C LEU A 144 16.44 -4.97 -7.10
N TYR A 145 15.24 -5.34 -6.62
CA TYR A 145 15.07 -6.62 -5.92
C TYR A 145 15.37 -7.82 -6.81
N VAL A 146 14.91 -7.80 -8.06
CA VAL A 146 15.17 -8.89 -9.03
C VAL A 146 16.64 -8.94 -9.43
N ALA A 147 17.29 -7.78 -9.62
CA ALA A 147 18.69 -7.70 -9.99
C ALA A 147 19.67 -8.16 -8.88
N ASN A 148 19.26 -8.14 -7.62
CA ASN A 148 20.06 -8.58 -6.46
C ASN A 148 19.83 -10.07 -6.12
N LEU A 149 19.13 -10.80 -6.96
CA LEU A 149 18.91 -12.24 -6.88
C LEU A 149 19.71 -12.98 -7.92
#